data_4725596084f779b002f9eca4742e9097
#
_entry.id   4725596084f779b002f9eca4742e9097
#
_cell.length_a   1.000
_cell.length_b   1.000
_cell.length_c   1.000
_cell.angle_alpha   90.00
_cell.angle_beta   90.00
_cell.angle_gamma   90.00
#
_symmetry.space_group_name_H-M   'P 1'
#
loop_
_entity.id
_entity.type
_entity.pdbx_description
1 polymer ?
#
loop_
_entity_poly.entity_id
_entity_poly.type
_entity_poly.pdbx_seq_one_letter_code
_entity_poly.pdbx_strand_id
1 'polypeptide(L)'
;MLKSALALLLMLLGTLAQAQTLEIVLLDNQGKPLSDAVLWIEPGPAQSQPATALMDQQKRQFSPYILPVQVGTTVSFPNSDPINHHVYSFSPAKRFELRLHQQKAAPQEMRFDQPGLVTLGCNIHDWMLGFILVLDTPWFAQTDKQGKARLQFDAAAGQTLQLWHPRIADPQEALSRAVPSDGALTWQLTGALKRDPRPKAPAMRPQGKGGYVP
;
A
#
# COMPACT_ATOMS: atom_id res chain seq x y z
N MET A 1 -32.74 -63.45 7.22
CA MET A 1 -32.83 -62.18 6.45
C MET A 1 -31.92 -61.16 7.09
N LEU A 2 -30.69 -61.07 6.58
CA LEU A 2 -29.63 -60.21 7.15
C LEU A 2 -29.62 -58.89 6.32
N LYS A 3 -30.02 -57.79 6.92
CA LYS A 3 -30.02 -56.45 6.26
C LYS A 3 -28.62 -55.83 6.46
N SER A 4 -27.80 -55.87 5.42
CA SER A 4 -26.50 -55.19 5.38
C SER A 4 -26.75 -53.69 5.27
N ALA A 5 -26.44 -52.93 6.32
CA ALA A 5 -26.38 -51.50 6.32
C ALA A 5 -24.97 -51.06 5.82
N LEU A 6 -24.89 -50.62 4.58
CA LEU A 6 -23.70 -50.02 3.98
C LEU A 6 -23.61 -48.57 4.46
N ALA A 7 -22.79 -48.30 5.45
CA ALA A 7 -22.51 -46.93 5.90
C ALA A 7 -21.56 -46.25 4.90
N LEU A 8 -22.11 -45.31 4.15
CA LEU A 8 -21.35 -44.45 3.22
C LEU A 8 -20.59 -43.38 4.03
N LEU A 9 -19.30 -43.63 4.30
CA LEU A 9 -18.42 -42.67 4.95
C LEU A 9 -18.02 -41.59 3.91
N LEU A 10 -18.75 -40.47 3.88
CA LEU A 10 -18.33 -39.28 3.13
C LEU A 10 -17.04 -38.72 3.81
N MET A 11 -15.88 -39.03 3.25
CA MET A 11 -14.66 -38.27 3.58
C MET A 11 -14.78 -36.86 3.04
N LEU A 12 -15.09 -35.89 3.91
CA LEU A 12 -14.85 -34.49 3.64
C LEU A 12 -13.33 -34.29 3.52
N LEU A 13 -12.79 -34.36 2.32
CA LEU A 13 -11.47 -33.87 2.00
C LEU A 13 -11.50 -32.33 2.11
N GLY A 14 -11.38 -31.82 3.31
CA GLY A 14 -11.08 -30.41 3.54
C GLY A 14 -9.73 -30.11 2.88
N THR A 15 -9.72 -29.29 1.83
CA THR A 15 -8.47 -28.75 1.29
C THR A 15 -7.82 -27.92 2.37
N LEU A 16 -6.77 -28.44 2.98
CA LEU A 16 -5.92 -27.66 3.89
C LEU A 16 -5.33 -26.50 3.07
N ALA A 17 -5.67 -25.27 3.44
CA ALA A 17 -5.03 -24.10 2.88
C ALA A 17 -3.53 -24.19 3.20
N GLN A 18 -2.70 -24.20 2.17
CA GLN A 18 -1.26 -24.30 2.31
C GLN A 18 -0.66 -22.90 2.25
N ALA A 19 -0.03 -22.49 3.35
CA ALA A 19 0.70 -21.23 3.39
C ALA A 19 1.81 -21.23 2.33
N GLN A 20 1.79 -20.23 1.47
CA GLN A 20 2.79 -20.01 0.42
C GLN A 20 3.54 -18.70 0.64
N THR A 21 4.76 -18.66 0.13
CA THR A 21 5.56 -17.43 0.04
C THR A 21 5.86 -17.14 -1.43
N LEU A 22 5.62 -15.91 -1.84
CA LEU A 22 5.98 -15.41 -3.16
C LEU A 22 7.03 -14.29 -3.03
N GLU A 23 8.22 -14.52 -3.56
CA GLU A 23 9.29 -13.53 -3.64
C GLU A 23 9.16 -12.77 -4.98
N ILE A 24 9.12 -11.45 -4.92
CA ILE A 24 8.87 -10.62 -6.10
C ILE A 24 10.01 -9.63 -6.28
N VAL A 25 10.46 -9.48 -7.52
CA VAL A 25 11.30 -8.37 -7.97
C VAL A 25 10.50 -7.59 -9.01
N LEU A 26 10.18 -6.34 -8.72
CA LEU A 26 9.42 -5.46 -9.60
C LEU A 26 10.36 -4.47 -10.29
N LEU A 27 10.26 -4.40 -11.61
CA LEU A 27 11.07 -3.53 -12.46
C LEU A 27 10.15 -2.61 -13.29
N ASP A 28 10.59 -1.40 -13.54
CA ASP A 28 9.96 -0.51 -14.51
C ASP A 28 10.20 -0.97 -15.97
N ASN A 29 9.66 -0.24 -16.93
CA ASN A 29 9.81 -0.58 -18.35
C ASN A 29 11.26 -0.44 -18.89
N GLN A 30 12.16 0.16 -18.12
CA GLN A 30 13.59 0.28 -18.42
C GLN A 30 14.45 -0.77 -17.69
N GLY A 31 13.82 -1.70 -16.94
CA GLY A 31 14.51 -2.70 -16.13
C GLY A 31 15.08 -2.16 -14.80
N LYS A 32 14.69 -0.97 -14.37
CA LYS A 32 15.12 -0.41 -13.08
C LYS A 32 14.18 -0.86 -11.96
N PRO A 33 14.69 -1.10 -10.74
CA PRO A 33 13.87 -1.40 -9.59
C PRO A 33 12.77 -0.36 -9.35
N LEU A 34 11.53 -0.82 -9.13
CA LEU A 34 10.40 0.04 -8.81
C LEU A 34 10.03 -0.10 -7.34
N SER A 35 10.35 0.92 -6.54
CA SER A 35 9.98 1.01 -5.12
C SER A 35 8.54 1.51 -4.92
N ASP A 36 8.06 1.35 -3.71
CA ASP A 36 6.75 1.87 -3.25
C ASP A 36 5.53 1.24 -3.93
N ALA A 37 5.69 0.25 -4.82
CA ALA A 37 4.56 -0.45 -5.40
C ALA A 37 3.89 -1.36 -4.37
N VAL A 38 2.56 -1.42 -4.39
CA VAL A 38 1.78 -2.32 -3.55
C VAL A 38 1.37 -3.52 -4.36
N LEU A 39 1.65 -4.71 -3.83
CA LEU A 39 1.25 -5.99 -4.41
C LEU A 39 0.33 -6.71 -3.41
N TRP A 40 -0.72 -7.36 -3.91
CA TRP A 40 -1.61 -8.15 -3.07
C TRP A 40 -2.21 -9.32 -3.82
N ILE A 41 -2.68 -10.32 -3.06
CA ILE A 41 -3.37 -11.50 -3.58
C ILE A 41 -4.87 -11.37 -3.34
N GLU A 42 -5.66 -11.62 -4.38
CA GLU A 42 -7.12 -11.68 -4.28
C GLU A 42 -7.71 -12.83 -5.14
N PRO A 43 -8.88 -13.39 -4.74
CA PRO A 43 -9.54 -13.09 -3.49
C PRO A 43 -8.72 -13.54 -2.27
N GLY A 44 -8.87 -12.80 -1.19
CA GLY A 44 -8.31 -13.12 0.13
C GLY A 44 -9.41 -13.31 1.16
N PRO A 45 -9.08 -13.69 2.41
CA PRO A 45 -10.07 -13.79 3.48
C PRO A 45 -10.63 -12.40 3.82
N ALA A 46 -11.96 -12.30 3.86
CA ALA A 46 -12.67 -11.06 4.14
C ALA A 46 -12.56 -10.59 5.60
N GLN A 47 -12.09 -11.45 6.52
CA GLN A 47 -11.98 -11.09 7.93
C GLN A 47 -10.78 -10.19 8.18
N SER A 48 -11.03 -8.95 8.57
CA SER A 48 -10.01 -8.04 9.05
C SER A 48 -9.81 -8.21 10.56
N GLN A 49 -8.55 -8.23 11.00
CA GLN A 49 -8.22 -8.01 12.40
C GLN A 49 -8.16 -6.49 12.65
N PRO A 50 -8.63 -6.01 13.82
CA PRO A 50 -8.43 -4.62 14.19
C PRO A 50 -6.93 -4.27 14.10
N ALA A 51 -6.61 -3.30 13.27
CA ALA A 51 -5.23 -2.86 13.06
C ALA A 51 -5.14 -1.34 13.17
N THR A 52 -3.97 -0.86 13.52
CA THR A 52 -3.64 0.56 13.51
C THR A 52 -2.48 0.81 12.54
N ALA A 53 -2.52 1.95 11.87
CA ALA A 53 -1.46 2.40 10.99
C ALA A 53 -1.21 3.89 11.18
N LEU A 54 -0.13 4.41 10.62
CA LEU A 54 0.29 5.79 10.84
C LEU A 54 0.61 6.46 9.50
N MET A 55 0.02 7.65 9.30
CA MET A 55 0.27 8.54 8.17
C MET A 55 0.70 9.90 8.71
N ASP A 56 2.01 10.07 8.93
CA ASP A 56 2.58 11.29 9.50
C ASP A 56 2.79 12.38 8.44
N GLN A 57 2.97 13.60 8.92
CA GLN A 57 3.42 14.75 8.12
C GLN A 57 4.83 15.14 8.58
N GLN A 58 5.80 14.90 7.70
CA GLN A 58 7.22 15.17 7.95
C GLN A 58 7.86 15.89 6.77
N LYS A 59 8.55 17.00 7.02
CA LYS A 59 9.25 17.77 5.98
C LYS A 59 8.31 18.21 4.85
N ARG A 60 7.06 18.54 5.18
CA ARG A 60 5.99 18.92 4.25
C ARG A 60 5.70 17.81 3.23
N GLN A 61 5.69 16.56 3.68
CA GLN A 61 5.33 15.37 2.90
C GLN A 61 4.54 14.40 3.79
N PHE A 62 3.70 13.57 3.16
CA PHE A 62 3.11 12.42 3.83
C PHE A 62 4.16 11.33 4.03
N SER A 63 4.22 10.75 5.21
CA SER A 63 5.16 9.68 5.58
C SER A 63 4.43 8.52 6.27
N PRO A 64 4.37 7.35 5.63
CA PRO A 64 4.93 7.00 4.31
C PRO A 64 4.21 7.71 3.15
N TYR A 65 4.83 7.71 1.96
CA TYR A 65 4.20 8.24 0.74
C TYR A 65 2.98 7.41 0.29
N ILE A 66 3.08 6.09 0.43
CA ILE A 66 2.01 5.13 0.16
C ILE A 66 1.85 4.25 1.40
N LEU A 67 0.63 4.14 1.89
CA LEU A 67 0.26 3.34 3.06
C LEU A 67 -0.78 2.29 2.65
N PRO A 68 -0.39 1.04 2.37
CA PRO A 68 -1.36 -0.03 2.21
C PRO A 68 -1.92 -0.44 3.59
N VAL A 69 -3.23 -0.61 3.67
CA VAL A 69 -3.93 -1.05 4.87
C VAL A 69 -5.05 -2.02 4.53
N GLN A 70 -5.42 -2.89 5.44
CA GLN A 70 -6.62 -3.70 5.30
C GLN A 70 -7.87 -2.89 5.67
N VAL A 71 -9.01 -3.21 5.04
CA VAL A 71 -10.34 -2.70 5.45
C VAL A 71 -10.51 -2.86 6.96
N GLY A 72 -11.04 -1.82 7.62
CA GLY A 72 -11.25 -1.78 9.06
C GLY A 72 -10.06 -1.23 9.87
N THR A 73 -8.92 -0.94 9.23
CA THR A 73 -7.77 -0.31 9.90
C THR A 73 -8.07 1.11 10.36
N THR A 74 -7.66 1.45 11.57
CA THR A 74 -7.64 2.83 12.07
C THR A 74 -6.29 3.46 11.76
N VAL A 75 -6.29 4.55 10.98
CA VAL A 75 -5.08 5.31 10.65
C VAL A 75 -5.00 6.54 11.53
N SER A 76 -3.87 6.70 12.20
CA SER A 76 -3.51 7.86 13.00
C SER A 76 -2.74 8.86 12.12
N PHE A 77 -3.06 10.16 12.26
CA PHE A 77 -2.45 11.25 11.51
C PHE A 77 -1.71 12.22 12.46
N PRO A 78 -0.52 11.86 12.94
CA PRO A 78 0.31 12.79 13.68
C PRO A 78 0.87 13.89 12.76
N ASN A 79 1.34 14.98 13.35
CA ASN A 79 2.05 16.04 12.65
C ASN A 79 3.41 16.27 13.31
N SER A 80 4.47 15.73 12.74
CA SER A 80 5.84 15.88 13.21
C SER A 80 6.53 17.15 12.69
N ASP A 81 5.88 17.89 11.79
CA ASP A 81 6.39 19.17 11.32
C ASP A 81 6.16 20.31 12.35
N PRO A 82 6.99 21.34 12.36
CA PRO A 82 6.82 22.52 13.22
C PRO A 82 5.76 23.51 12.70
N ILE A 83 4.94 23.12 11.74
CA ILE A 83 3.90 23.91 11.08
C ILE A 83 2.58 23.16 11.05
N ASN A 84 1.47 23.87 10.87
CA ASN A 84 0.17 23.24 10.70
C ASN A 84 0.04 22.58 9.33
N HIS A 85 -0.81 21.55 9.25
CA HIS A 85 -1.26 20.94 8.01
C HIS A 85 -2.79 20.89 7.94
N HIS A 86 -3.34 20.86 6.72
CA HIS A 86 -4.76 20.67 6.49
C HIS A 86 -4.93 19.56 5.45
N VAL A 87 -4.99 18.32 5.95
CA VAL A 87 -5.10 17.10 5.15
C VAL A 87 -6.52 16.93 4.66
N TYR A 88 -6.69 16.56 3.41
CA TYR A 88 -8.00 16.25 2.84
C TYR A 88 -7.94 15.06 1.87
N SER A 89 -9.08 14.43 1.68
CA SER A 89 -9.34 13.48 0.60
C SER A 89 -10.74 13.66 0.04
N PHE A 90 -10.87 13.61 -1.28
CA PHE A 90 -12.14 13.56 -2.01
C PHE A 90 -12.41 12.19 -2.65
N SER A 91 -11.57 11.20 -2.36
CA SER A 91 -11.70 9.85 -2.91
C SER A 91 -13.01 9.18 -2.48
N PRO A 92 -13.68 8.41 -3.36
CA PRO A 92 -14.95 7.73 -3.02
C PRO A 92 -14.81 6.81 -1.79
N ALA A 93 -13.68 6.09 -1.66
CA ALA A 93 -13.44 5.18 -0.56
C ALA A 93 -13.40 5.89 0.81
N LYS A 94 -12.92 7.14 0.88
CA LYS A 94 -12.94 7.95 2.11
C LYS A 94 -12.84 9.44 1.81
N ARG A 95 -13.87 10.21 2.14
CA ARG A 95 -13.86 11.68 2.08
C ARG A 95 -13.71 12.25 3.47
N PHE A 96 -12.75 13.17 3.64
CA PHE A 96 -12.50 13.82 4.93
C PHE A 96 -11.63 15.06 4.82
N GLU A 97 -11.63 15.86 5.90
CA GLU A 97 -10.71 16.94 6.16
C GLU A 97 -10.22 16.88 7.60
N LEU A 98 -8.91 17.05 7.81
CA LEU A 98 -8.26 17.08 9.12
C LEU A 98 -7.40 18.33 9.24
N ARG A 99 -7.62 19.13 10.28
CA ARG A 99 -6.74 20.24 10.62
C ARG A 99 -5.75 19.75 11.67
N LEU A 100 -4.50 19.60 11.27
CA LEU A 100 -3.43 19.08 12.10
C LEU A 100 -2.57 20.24 12.59
N HIS A 101 -2.69 20.52 13.89
CA HIS A 101 -1.88 21.56 14.52
C HIS A 101 -0.43 21.08 14.69
N GLN A 102 0.50 22.04 14.74
CA GLN A 102 1.92 21.76 14.96
C GLN A 102 2.14 20.97 16.26
N GLN A 103 3.31 20.29 16.30
CA GLN A 103 3.79 19.42 17.39
C GLN A 103 3.14 19.66 18.76
N LYS A 104 2.50 18.64 19.35
CA LYS A 104 1.89 18.52 20.68
C LYS A 104 0.37 18.33 20.68
N ALA A 105 -0.33 18.50 19.59
CA ALA A 105 -1.72 18.07 19.53
C ALA A 105 -1.80 16.54 19.47
N ALA A 106 -2.78 15.95 20.14
CA ALA A 106 -3.05 14.53 19.98
C ALA A 106 -3.32 14.22 18.49
N PRO A 107 -2.78 13.14 17.95
CA PRO A 107 -3.03 12.76 16.56
C PRO A 107 -4.52 12.51 16.36
N GLN A 108 -5.03 12.89 15.20
CA GLN A 108 -6.39 12.55 14.82
C GLN A 108 -6.40 11.16 14.21
N GLU A 109 -7.45 10.40 14.46
CA GLU A 109 -7.59 9.04 14.02
C GLU A 109 -8.81 8.87 13.14
N MET A 110 -8.72 7.99 12.16
CA MET A 110 -9.81 7.69 11.24
C MET A 110 -9.80 6.22 10.82
N ARG A 111 -10.96 5.60 10.86
CA ARG A 111 -11.15 4.22 10.42
C ARG A 111 -11.45 4.17 8.93
N PHE A 112 -10.84 3.22 8.20
CA PHE A 112 -10.97 3.01 6.77
C PHE A 112 -11.77 1.73 6.51
N ASP A 113 -13.08 1.86 6.28
CA ASP A 113 -14.01 0.74 6.19
C ASP A 113 -14.41 0.36 4.75
N GLN A 114 -13.98 1.14 3.75
CA GLN A 114 -14.28 0.90 2.35
C GLN A 114 -13.01 0.63 1.57
N PRO A 115 -12.95 -0.47 0.78
CA PRO A 115 -11.80 -0.74 -0.06
C PRO A 115 -11.65 0.31 -1.16
N GLY A 116 -10.43 0.53 -1.60
CA GLY A 116 -10.11 1.44 -2.70
C GLY A 116 -8.99 2.41 -2.41
N LEU A 117 -8.70 3.23 -3.40
CA LEU A 117 -7.64 4.24 -3.34
C LEU A 117 -8.15 5.52 -2.67
N VAL A 118 -7.41 5.97 -1.66
CA VAL A 118 -7.61 7.26 -0.98
C VAL A 118 -6.40 8.14 -1.26
N THR A 119 -6.61 9.15 -2.09
CA THR A 119 -5.60 10.17 -2.42
C THR A 119 -5.65 11.29 -1.39
N LEU A 120 -4.51 11.58 -0.80
CA LEU A 120 -4.35 12.64 0.22
C LEU A 120 -3.72 13.88 -0.40
N GLY A 121 -4.26 15.03 -0.07
CA GLY A 121 -3.71 16.34 -0.37
C GLY A 121 -3.59 17.20 0.89
N CYS A 122 -2.89 18.34 0.77
CA CYS A 122 -2.81 19.35 1.83
C CYS A 122 -3.17 20.72 1.24
N ASN A 123 -4.14 21.42 1.85
CA ASN A 123 -4.58 22.76 1.38
C ASN A 123 -3.56 23.87 1.57
N ILE A 124 -2.52 23.63 2.38
CA ILE A 124 -1.52 24.66 2.72
C ILE A 124 -0.24 24.47 1.90
N HIS A 125 -0.02 23.25 1.38
CA HIS A 125 1.16 22.88 0.61
C HIS A 125 0.73 22.09 -0.62
N ASP A 126 0.55 22.73 -1.74
CA ASP A 126 -0.02 22.18 -3.00
C ASP A 126 0.74 20.96 -3.54
N TRP A 127 2.01 20.81 -3.18
CA TRP A 127 2.83 19.67 -3.62
C TRP A 127 2.71 18.44 -2.71
N MET A 128 2.06 18.52 -1.55
CA MET A 128 1.88 17.39 -0.66
C MET A 128 0.86 16.42 -1.24
N LEU A 129 1.34 15.27 -1.62
CA LEU A 129 0.57 14.16 -2.16
C LEU A 129 0.93 12.88 -1.43
N GLY A 130 -0.05 12.08 -1.06
CA GLY A 130 0.11 10.77 -0.45
C GLY A 130 -1.05 9.86 -0.79
N PHE A 131 -0.92 8.58 -0.47
CA PHE A 131 -1.93 7.58 -0.81
C PHE A 131 -2.13 6.60 0.34
N ILE A 132 -3.40 6.27 0.59
CA ILE A 132 -3.76 5.10 1.40
C ILE A 132 -4.49 4.15 0.47
N LEU A 133 -3.97 2.93 0.32
CA LEU A 133 -4.63 1.88 -0.45
C LEU A 133 -5.29 0.92 0.51
N VAL A 134 -6.62 0.95 0.55
CA VAL A 134 -7.45 0.11 1.43
C VAL A 134 -7.79 -1.18 0.70
N LEU A 135 -7.38 -2.31 1.24
CA LEU A 135 -7.44 -3.63 0.62
C LEU A 135 -8.39 -4.58 1.36
N ASP A 136 -9.14 -5.37 0.62
CA ASP A 136 -10.04 -6.40 1.16
C ASP A 136 -9.32 -7.68 1.60
N THR A 137 -8.01 -7.72 1.49
CA THR A 137 -7.19 -8.88 1.82
C THR A 137 -6.09 -8.49 2.80
N PRO A 138 -5.69 -9.38 3.72
CA PRO A 138 -4.50 -9.18 4.56
C PRO A 138 -3.19 -9.51 3.83
N TRP A 139 -3.26 -10.10 2.63
CA TRP A 139 -2.13 -10.61 1.88
C TRP A 139 -1.58 -9.56 0.93
N PHE A 140 -0.88 -8.59 1.47
CA PHE A 140 -0.24 -7.53 0.70
C PHE A 140 1.18 -7.24 1.18
N ALA A 141 1.99 -6.69 0.29
CA ALA A 141 3.34 -6.23 0.56
C ALA A 141 3.66 -5.00 -0.29
N GLN A 142 4.63 -4.22 0.13
CA GLN A 142 5.13 -3.07 -0.60
C GLN A 142 6.57 -3.31 -1.04
N THR A 143 6.93 -2.90 -2.26
CA THR A 143 8.30 -3.04 -2.75
C THR A 143 9.25 -2.06 -2.06
N ASP A 144 10.42 -2.58 -1.72
CA ASP A 144 11.54 -1.79 -1.18
C ASP A 144 12.27 -0.99 -2.28
N LYS A 145 13.36 -0.31 -1.89
CA LYS A 145 14.20 0.47 -2.81
C LYS A 145 14.88 -0.36 -3.90
N GLN A 146 14.98 -1.67 -3.70
CA GLN A 146 15.50 -2.64 -4.66
C GLN A 146 14.39 -3.27 -5.51
N GLY A 147 13.14 -2.79 -5.39
CA GLY A 147 11.98 -3.34 -6.07
C GLY A 147 11.55 -4.71 -5.54
N LYS A 148 12.01 -5.12 -4.36
CA LYS A 148 11.71 -6.43 -3.78
C LYS A 148 10.51 -6.37 -2.85
N ALA A 149 9.66 -7.39 -2.92
CA ALA A 149 8.56 -7.63 -2.00
C ALA A 149 8.44 -9.12 -1.70
N ARG A 150 7.92 -9.44 -0.52
CA ARG A 150 7.62 -10.81 -0.09
C ARG A 150 6.19 -10.89 0.38
N LEU A 151 5.40 -11.74 -0.26
CA LEU A 151 4.02 -12.02 0.09
C LEU A 151 3.90 -13.39 0.76
N GLN A 152 3.15 -13.45 1.85
CA GLN A 152 2.72 -14.68 2.48
C GLN A 152 1.20 -14.76 2.41
N PHE A 153 0.67 -15.89 1.93
CA PHE A 153 -0.75 -16.08 1.72
C PHE A 153 -1.11 -17.56 1.72
N ASP A 154 -2.37 -17.87 1.91
CA ASP A 154 -2.87 -19.23 1.77
C ASP A 154 -3.30 -19.46 0.32
N ALA A 155 -2.68 -20.43 -0.34
CA ALA A 155 -2.94 -20.72 -1.73
C ALA A 155 -4.35 -21.30 -1.96
N ALA A 156 -5.05 -20.76 -2.93
CA ALA A 156 -6.33 -21.26 -3.39
C ALA A 156 -6.49 -21.08 -4.92
N ALA A 157 -7.33 -21.89 -5.53
CA ALA A 157 -7.63 -21.78 -6.94
C ALA A 157 -8.30 -20.42 -7.26
N GLY A 158 -7.97 -19.86 -8.41
CA GLY A 158 -8.56 -18.61 -8.90
C GLY A 158 -7.96 -17.33 -8.31
N GLN A 159 -6.93 -17.43 -7.48
CA GLN A 159 -6.23 -16.25 -6.97
C GLN A 159 -5.39 -15.59 -8.04
N THR A 160 -5.33 -14.25 -7.97
CA THR A 160 -4.51 -13.40 -8.83
C THR A 160 -3.62 -12.48 -8.01
N LEU A 161 -2.44 -12.20 -8.52
CA LEU A 161 -1.54 -11.17 -8.00
C LEU A 161 -1.90 -9.85 -8.65
N GLN A 162 -2.21 -8.88 -7.80
CA GLN A 162 -2.49 -7.50 -8.17
C GLN A 162 -1.28 -6.62 -7.89
N LEU A 163 -1.12 -5.54 -8.67
CA LEU A 163 -0.08 -4.54 -8.49
C LEU A 163 -0.66 -3.16 -8.69
N TRP A 164 -0.37 -2.26 -7.77
CA TRP A 164 -0.69 -0.85 -7.89
C TRP A 164 0.52 0.04 -7.60
N HIS A 165 0.62 1.13 -8.35
CA HIS A 165 1.60 2.19 -8.12
C HIS A 165 1.05 3.51 -8.71
N PRO A 166 1.21 4.69 -8.05
CA PRO A 166 0.60 5.95 -8.51
C PRO A 166 1.12 6.47 -9.85
N ARG A 167 2.21 5.90 -10.34
CA ARG A 167 2.83 6.29 -11.62
C ARG A 167 2.47 5.37 -12.79
N ILE A 168 1.69 4.32 -12.60
CA ILE A 168 1.17 3.52 -13.73
C ILE A 168 0.18 4.35 -14.57
N ALA A 169 -0.12 3.86 -15.77
CA ALA A 169 -0.91 4.63 -16.76
C ALA A 169 -2.27 5.04 -16.23
N ASP A 170 -2.99 4.15 -15.59
CA ASP A 170 -4.21 4.45 -14.86
C ASP A 170 -4.05 4.11 -13.37
N PRO A 171 -3.88 5.12 -12.49
CA PRO A 171 -3.74 4.87 -11.05
C PRO A 171 -5.07 4.50 -10.37
N GLN A 172 -6.20 4.49 -11.08
CA GLN A 172 -7.47 3.97 -10.56
C GLN A 172 -7.59 2.46 -10.74
N GLU A 173 -6.75 1.86 -11.59
CA GLU A 173 -6.77 0.43 -11.88
C GLU A 173 -5.48 -0.25 -11.40
N ALA A 174 -5.60 -1.49 -10.93
CA ALA A 174 -4.48 -2.35 -10.65
C ALA A 174 -4.12 -3.17 -11.89
N LEU A 175 -2.82 -3.47 -12.05
CA LEU A 175 -2.37 -4.47 -13.00
C LEU A 175 -2.55 -5.84 -12.36
N SER A 176 -3.05 -6.82 -13.13
CA SER A 176 -3.33 -8.16 -12.64
C SER A 176 -2.59 -9.24 -13.41
N ARG A 177 -2.21 -10.32 -12.75
CA ARG A 177 -1.67 -11.53 -13.35
C ARG A 177 -1.91 -12.78 -12.50
N ALA A 178 -1.72 -13.96 -13.10
CA ALA A 178 -1.77 -15.21 -12.36
C ALA A 178 -0.64 -15.27 -11.31
N VAL A 179 -0.94 -15.89 -10.17
CA VAL A 179 0.07 -16.20 -9.14
C VAL A 179 1.01 -17.29 -9.67
N PRO A 180 2.34 -17.07 -9.69
CA PRO A 180 3.28 -18.10 -10.13
C PRO A 180 3.32 -19.28 -9.15
N SER A 181 3.49 -20.48 -9.67
CA SER A 181 3.52 -21.71 -8.88
C SER A 181 4.89 -22.02 -8.27
N ASP A 182 5.96 -21.37 -8.75
CA ASP A 182 7.35 -21.61 -8.33
C ASP A 182 7.81 -20.74 -7.14
N GLY A 183 6.90 -19.91 -6.61
CA GLY A 183 7.19 -19.06 -5.45
C GLY A 183 8.10 -17.88 -5.72
N ALA A 184 8.46 -17.59 -6.98
CA ALA A 184 9.32 -16.47 -7.37
C ALA A 184 8.81 -15.77 -8.63
N LEU A 185 8.96 -14.43 -8.67
CA LEU A 185 8.51 -13.63 -9.80
C LEU A 185 9.44 -12.43 -10.04
N THR A 186 9.95 -12.31 -11.24
CA THR A 186 10.42 -11.02 -11.75
C THR A 186 9.33 -10.43 -12.64
N TRP A 187 8.77 -9.27 -12.22
CA TRP A 187 7.75 -8.58 -13.00
C TRP A 187 8.30 -7.27 -13.54
N GLN A 188 8.61 -7.25 -14.82
CA GLN A 188 8.96 -6.02 -15.52
C GLN A 188 7.70 -5.41 -16.14
N LEU A 189 7.46 -4.12 -15.87
CA LEU A 189 6.36 -3.38 -16.47
C LEU A 189 6.65 -3.11 -17.95
N THR A 190 5.62 -3.17 -18.77
CA THR A 190 5.72 -2.84 -20.20
C THR A 190 5.42 -1.38 -20.49
N GLY A 191 4.53 -0.78 -19.71
CA GLY A 191 4.14 0.62 -19.84
C GLY A 191 5.13 1.59 -19.18
N ALA A 192 5.32 2.76 -19.79
CA ALA A 192 6.11 3.83 -19.20
C ALA A 192 5.43 4.39 -17.94
N LEU A 193 6.22 4.64 -16.91
CA LEU A 193 5.74 5.27 -15.69
C LEU A 193 5.56 6.78 -15.88
N LYS A 194 4.48 7.34 -15.34
CA LYS A 194 4.31 8.79 -15.22
C LYS A 194 5.46 9.39 -14.40
N ARG A 195 5.67 10.69 -14.56
CA ARG A 195 6.63 11.43 -13.74
C ARG A 195 6.30 11.26 -12.25
N ASP A 196 7.34 11.09 -11.42
CA ASP A 196 7.17 11.08 -9.96
C ASP A 196 6.70 12.49 -9.51
N PRO A 197 5.53 12.61 -8.89
CA PRO A 197 5.01 13.90 -8.44
C PRO A 197 5.69 14.41 -7.17
N ARG A 198 6.42 13.54 -6.46
CA ARG A 198 7.11 13.95 -5.25
C ARG A 198 8.14 15.04 -5.55
N PRO A 199 8.22 16.11 -4.73
CA PRO A 199 9.25 17.11 -4.90
C PRO A 199 10.63 16.44 -4.75
N LYS A 200 11.54 16.71 -5.68
CA LYS A 200 12.93 16.32 -5.51
C LYS A 200 13.45 17.04 -4.26
N ALA A 201 14.13 16.31 -3.38
CA ALA A 201 14.84 16.95 -2.27
C ALA A 201 15.63 18.13 -2.83
N PRO A 202 15.52 19.34 -2.24
CA PRO A 202 16.31 20.47 -2.71
C PRO A 202 17.78 20.03 -2.70
N ALA A 203 18.47 20.20 -3.84
CA ALA A 203 19.90 19.97 -3.89
C ALA A 203 20.50 20.78 -2.74
N MET A 204 21.25 20.13 -1.85
CA MET A 204 21.99 20.86 -0.82
C MET A 204 22.82 21.90 -1.55
N ARG A 205 22.45 23.18 -1.43
CA ARG A 205 23.36 24.24 -1.85
C ARG A 205 24.61 24.04 -1.01
N PRO A 206 25.80 23.93 -1.61
CA PRO A 206 27.03 23.98 -0.84
C PRO A 206 26.93 25.25 0.04
N GLN A 207 27.06 25.08 1.35
CA GLN A 207 27.18 26.25 2.22
C GLN A 207 28.41 27.02 1.71
N GLY A 208 28.15 28.09 0.95
CA GLY A 208 29.20 29.01 0.60
C GLY A 208 29.85 29.42 1.91
N LYS A 209 31.18 29.24 2.01
CA LYS A 209 31.99 29.85 3.05
C LYS A 209 31.85 31.37 2.88
N GLY A 210 30.79 31.93 3.43
CA GLY A 210 30.63 33.36 3.60
C GLY A 210 31.62 33.80 4.66
N GLY A 211 32.85 34.02 4.27
CA GLY A 211 33.77 34.80 5.05
C GLY A 211 33.24 36.23 5.13
N TYR A 212 32.70 36.60 6.30
CA TYR A 212 32.56 38.01 6.66
C TYR A 212 33.96 38.57 6.77
N VAL A 213 34.36 39.40 5.85
CA VAL A 213 35.54 40.27 5.95
C VAL A 213 35.04 41.58 6.57
N PRO A 214 35.65 42.03 7.68
CA PRO A 214 35.26 43.25 8.39
C PRO A 214 35.51 44.52 7.56
#